data_f00c2a754fd74d2e9f144a0bf2cb8868
#
_entry.id   f00c2a754fd74d2e9f144a0bf2cb8868
#
_cell.length_a   1.000
_cell.length_b   1.000
_cell.length_c   1.000
_cell.angle_alpha   90.00
_cell.angle_beta   90.00
_cell.angle_gamma   90.00
#
_symmetry.space_group_name_H-M   'P 1'
#
loop_
_entity.id
_entity.type
_entity.pdbx_description
1 polymer ?
#
loop_
_entity_poly.entity_id
_entity_poly.type
_entity_poly.pdbx_seq_one_letter_code
_entity_poly.pdbx_strand_id
1 'polypeptide(L)'
;MKTSFDLHALEYDSWYDEHSKVFDSELVAINKVLGHIHPEQRSIEIGVGTGRFAQILHIAYGLDTSIEMLKITRERKIICTQAVAENLPFKEKSFDIVLMVTVACFLTNPHQAFSEVYRILKPDGKLVLGMIDRNSELGKTYEKKQPENRFYRYARFRSVEEISEFLHEACLREVTTVQTLFRPLGMIENAEPVKYGYGEGGFVVISAIKEKHDS
;
A
#
# COMPACT_ATOMS: atom_id res chain seq x y z
N MET A 1 13.05 6.21 18.55
CA MET A 1 12.68 7.64 18.33
C MET A 1 11.27 7.64 17.76
N LYS A 2 10.38 8.53 18.25
CA LYS A 2 9.02 8.60 17.68
C LYS A 2 9.05 9.20 16.26
N THR A 3 8.34 8.57 15.33
CA THR A 3 8.18 9.05 13.96
C THR A 3 7.11 10.14 13.87
N SER A 4 6.99 10.82 12.72
CA SER A 4 5.86 11.74 12.47
C SER A 4 4.52 11.02 12.56
N PHE A 5 4.46 9.77 12.14
CA PHE A 5 3.26 8.93 12.23
C PHE A 5 2.85 8.64 13.68
N ASP A 6 3.82 8.51 14.61
CA ASP A 6 3.52 8.37 16.04
C ASP A 6 3.01 9.68 16.66
N LEU A 7 3.52 10.82 16.20
CA LEU A 7 3.21 12.12 16.80
C LEU A 7 1.91 12.73 16.26
N HIS A 8 1.51 12.36 15.05
CA HIS A 8 0.44 13.01 14.28
C HIS A 8 -0.56 12.01 13.67
N ALA A 9 -0.81 10.88 14.34
CA ALA A 9 -1.67 9.83 13.80
C ALA A 9 -3.10 10.31 13.48
N LEU A 10 -3.71 11.14 14.34
CA LEU A 10 -5.04 11.70 14.11
C LEU A 10 -5.06 12.70 12.95
N GLU A 11 -4.02 13.52 12.80
CA GLU A 11 -3.89 14.45 11.68
C GLU A 11 -3.73 13.69 10.35
N TYR A 12 -2.95 12.61 10.36
CA TYR A 12 -2.83 11.72 9.20
C TYR A 12 -4.18 11.09 8.84
N ASP A 13 -4.94 10.67 9.84
CA ASP A 13 -6.26 10.08 9.64
C ASP A 13 -7.25 11.10 9.06
N SER A 14 -7.30 12.33 9.59
CA SER A 14 -8.22 13.37 9.11
C SER A 14 -7.95 13.82 7.67
N TRP A 15 -6.70 13.66 7.18
CA TRP A 15 -6.36 13.98 5.80
C TRP A 15 -7.27 13.26 4.78
N TYR A 16 -7.65 12.02 5.07
CA TYR A 16 -8.52 11.24 4.18
C TYR A 16 -9.96 11.78 4.15
N ASP A 17 -10.43 12.39 5.25
CA ASP A 17 -11.75 13.04 5.28
C ASP A 17 -11.73 14.35 4.48
N GLU A 18 -10.66 15.13 4.63
CA GLU A 18 -10.43 16.37 3.90
C GLU A 18 -10.23 16.13 2.38
N HIS A 19 -9.68 14.98 2.00
CA HIS A 19 -9.37 14.59 0.63
C HIS A 19 -10.16 13.34 0.20
N SER A 20 -11.44 13.28 0.59
CA SER A 20 -12.27 12.08 0.39
C SER A 20 -12.34 11.64 -1.07
N LYS A 21 -12.31 12.55 -2.05
CA LYS A 21 -12.36 12.21 -3.48
C LYS A 21 -11.05 11.61 -4.01
N VAL A 22 -9.92 11.99 -3.42
CA VAL A 22 -8.63 11.34 -3.67
C VAL A 22 -8.68 9.91 -3.12
N PHE A 23 -9.09 9.76 -1.87
CA PHE A 23 -9.24 8.47 -1.22
C PHE A 23 -10.24 7.55 -1.97
N ASP A 24 -11.39 8.06 -2.40
CA ASP A 24 -12.36 7.33 -3.22
C ASP A 24 -11.71 6.82 -4.52
N SER A 25 -10.89 7.64 -5.19
CA SER A 25 -10.17 7.27 -6.41
C SER A 25 -9.18 6.13 -6.17
N GLU A 26 -8.40 6.23 -5.11
CA GLU A 26 -7.44 5.20 -4.70
C GLU A 26 -8.14 3.88 -4.36
N LEU A 27 -9.24 3.94 -3.59
CA LEU A 27 -10.05 2.77 -3.24
C LEU A 27 -10.63 2.08 -4.47
N VAL A 28 -11.17 2.84 -5.43
CA VAL A 28 -11.70 2.28 -6.68
C VAL A 28 -10.59 1.58 -7.47
N ALA A 29 -9.40 2.18 -7.56
CA ALA A 29 -8.26 1.58 -8.24
C ALA A 29 -7.79 0.28 -7.56
N ILE A 30 -7.66 0.30 -6.23
CA ILE A 30 -7.28 -0.88 -5.44
C ILE A 30 -8.32 -1.98 -5.61
N ASN A 31 -9.61 -1.66 -5.43
CA ASN A 31 -10.69 -2.65 -5.52
C ASN A 31 -10.80 -3.29 -6.91
N LYS A 32 -10.48 -2.53 -7.97
CA LYS A 32 -10.49 -3.04 -9.36
C LYS A 32 -9.54 -4.23 -9.56
N VAL A 33 -8.39 -4.26 -8.88
CA VAL A 33 -7.39 -5.34 -8.99
C VAL A 33 -7.46 -6.32 -7.82
N LEU A 34 -7.89 -5.87 -6.65
CA LEU A 34 -8.07 -6.72 -5.48
C LEU A 34 -9.21 -7.72 -5.71
N GLY A 35 -10.34 -7.23 -6.20
CA GLY A 35 -11.57 -8.00 -6.33
C GLY A 35 -12.23 -8.32 -4.99
N HIS A 36 -13.16 -9.24 -5.00
CA HIS A 36 -13.88 -9.67 -3.80
C HIS A 36 -13.00 -10.57 -2.92
N ILE A 37 -12.91 -10.24 -1.63
CA ILE A 37 -12.24 -11.09 -0.62
C ILE A 37 -13.28 -12.04 -0.05
N HIS A 38 -13.09 -13.35 -0.22
CA HIS A 38 -13.97 -14.35 0.36
C HIS A 38 -13.73 -14.49 1.87
N PRO A 39 -14.77 -14.80 2.69
CA PRO A 39 -14.65 -14.86 4.15
C PRO A 39 -13.58 -15.84 4.66
N GLU A 40 -13.29 -16.90 3.91
CA GLU A 40 -12.26 -17.90 4.24
C GLU A 40 -10.84 -17.47 3.87
N GLN A 41 -10.68 -16.44 3.07
CA GLN A 41 -9.36 -15.91 2.70
C GLN A 41 -8.77 -15.08 3.83
N ARG A 42 -7.52 -15.36 4.16
CA ARG A 42 -6.76 -14.55 5.11
C ARG A 42 -6.07 -13.41 4.38
N SER A 43 -6.42 -12.20 4.75
CA SER A 43 -5.88 -10.97 4.17
C SER A 43 -5.17 -10.12 5.20
N ILE A 44 -4.08 -9.46 4.81
CA ILE A 44 -3.31 -8.54 5.67
C ILE A 44 -2.95 -7.28 4.90
N GLU A 45 -2.99 -6.13 5.59
CA GLU A 45 -2.39 -4.89 5.10
C GLU A 45 -1.08 -4.61 5.85
N ILE A 46 0.03 -4.51 5.10
CA ILE A 46 1.35 -4.13 5.59
C ILE A 46 1.49 -2.62 5.45
N GLY A 47 1.83 -1.93 6.55
CA GLY A 47 1.76 -0.48 6.63
C GLY A 47 0.32 -0.01 6.74
N VAL A 48 -0.48 -0.67 7.59
CA VAL A 48 -1.93 -0.45 7.73
C VAL A 48 -2.30 0.96 8.19
N GLY A 49 -1.34 1.71 8.75
CA GLY A 49 -1.57 3.04 9.27
C GLY A 49 -2.72 3.07 10.27
N THR A 50 -3.71 3.93 10.03
CA THR A 50 -4.92 4.01 10.85
C THR A 50 -6.00 2.99 10.46
N GLY A 51 -5.76 2.18 9.41
CA GLY A 51 -6.66 1.08 9.00
C GLY A 51 -7.81 1.50 8.07
N ARG A 52 -7.73 2.64 7.40
CA ARG A 52 -8.81 3.15 6.53
C ARG A 52 -9.07 2.25 5.33
N PHE A 53 -8.01 1.82 4.63
CA PHE A 53 -8.15 0.88 3.52
C PHE A 53 -8.60 -0.49 4.00
N ALA A 54 -7.95 -1.03 5.04
CA ALA A 54 -8.29 -2.33 5.60
C ALA A 54 -9.76 -2.42 6.01
N GLN A 55 -10.29 -1.38 6.67
CA GLN A 55 -11.68 -1.35 7.11
C GLN A 55 -12.67 -1.45 5.94
N ILE A 56 -12.49 -0.63 4.90
CA ILE A 56 -13.42 -0.57 3.76
C ILE A 56 -13.28 -1.81 2.87
N LEU A 57 -12.06 -2.31 2.72
CA LEU A 57 -11.75 -3.48 1.90
C LEU A 57 -11.92 -4.80 2.65
N HIS A 58 -12.40 -4.75 3.91
CA HIS A 58 -12.59 -5.93 4.76
C HIS A 58 -11.34 -6.79 4.95
N ILE A 59 -10.18 -6.15 5.05
CA ILE A 59 -8.90 -6.79 5.39
C ILE A 59 -8.87 -7.10 6.89
N ALA A 60 -8.68 -8.36 7.25
CA ALA A 60 -8.82 -8.81 8.64
C ALA A 60 -7.62 -8.48 9.53
N TYR A 61 -6.41 -8.42 8.95
CA TYR A 61 -5.16 -8.23 9.69
C TYR A 61 -4.42 -6.98 9.21
N GLY A 62 -3.71 -6.33 10.14
CA GLY A 62 -2.88 -5.16 9.85
C GLY A 62 -1.52 -5.22 10.53
N LEU A 63 -0.54 -4.58 9.92
CA LEU A 63 0.80 -4.43 10.47
C LEU A 63 1.29 -3.01 10.21
N ASP A 64 1.86 -2.38 11.24
CA ASP A 64 2.51 -1.06 11.13
C ASP A 64 3.66 -0.95 12.12
N THR A 65 4.57 -0.03 11.88
CA THR A 65 5.67 0.29 12.79
C THR A 65 5.23 1.23 13.91
N SER A 66 4.19 2.04 13.69
CA SER A 66 3.68 3.03 14.63
C SER A 66 2.61 2.44 15.56
N ILE A 67 2.89 2.43 16.86
CA ILE A 67 1.92 1.99 17.86
C ILE A 67 0.72 2.93 17.96
N GLU A 68 0.90 4.21 17.69
CA GLU A 68 -0.18 5.21 17.73
C GLU A 68 -1.15 5.02 16.56
N MET A 69 -0.64 4.69 15.37
CA MET A 69 -1.47 4.27 14.24
C MET A 69 -2.28 3.02 14.57
N LEU A 70 -1.63 2.02 15.15
CA LEU A 70 -2.27 0.76 15.51
C LEU A 70 -3.35 0.88 16.60
N LYS A 71 -3.30 1.92 17.44
CA LYS A 71 -4.41 2.20 18.39
C LYS A 71 -5.69 2.54 17.64
N ILE A 72 -5.62 3.41 16.63
CA ILE A 72 -6.76 3.79 15.80
C ILE A 72 -7.23 2.59 14.95
N THR A 73 -6.29 1.80 14.43
CA THR A 73 -6.60 0.56 13.67
C THR A 73 -7.41 -0.44 14.50
N ARG A 74 -7.10 -0.59 15.80
CA ARG A 74 -7.86 -1.45 16.71
C ARG A 74 -9.29 -0.96 16.94
N GLU A 75 -9.51 0.34 16.99
CA GLU A 75 -10.86 0.92 17.10
C GLU A 75 -11.72 0.57 15.88
N ARG A 76 -11.09 0.38 14.71
CA ARG A 76 -11.70 -0.13 13.47
C ARG A 76 -11.88 -1.66 13.44
N LYS A 77 -11.60 -2.34 14.57
CA LYS A 77 -11.74 -3.80 14.75
C LYS A 77 -10.85 -4.65 13.84
N ILE A 78 -9.71 -4.13 13.42
CA ILE A 78 -8.70 -4.85 12.65
C ILE A 78 -7.71 -5.48 13.64
N ILE A 79 -7.40 -6.76 13.45
CA ILE A 79 -6.40 -7.48 14.25
C ILE A 79 -5.02 -7.00 13.79
N CYS A 80 -4.28 -6.28 14.64
CA CYS A 80 -3.03 -5.68 14.20
C CYS A 80 -1.85 -5.95 15.14
N THR A 81 -0.65 -5.95 14.56
CA THR A 81 0.61 -6.15 15.26
C THR A 81 1.65 -5.11 14.84
N GLN A 82 2.57 -4.78 15.77
CA GLN A 82 3.67 -3.87 15.48
C GLN A 82 4.86 -4.65 14.94
N ALA A 83 5.27 -4.36 13.70
CA ALA A 83 6.48 -4.92 13.08
C ALA A 83 6.91 -4.08 11.89
N VAL A 84 8.05 -4.44 11.28
CA VAL A 84 8.56 -3.88 10.02
C VAL A 84 8.27 -4.85 8.86
N ALA A 85 8.12 -4.32 7.66
CA ALA A 85 7.86 -5.13 6.47
C ALA A 85 9.01 -6.07 6.12
N GLU A 86 10.23 -5.71 6.51
CA GLU A 86 11.45 -6.49 6.29
C GLU A 86 11.62 -7.70 7.24
N ASN A 87 10.74 -7.81 8.26
CA ASN A 87 10.75 -8.94 9.21
C ASN A 87 9.34 -9.20 9.74
N LEU A 88 8.55 -9.92 8.97
CA LEU A 88 7.14 -10.18 9.25
C LEU A 88 6.97 -11.32 10.28
N PRO A 89 6.26 -11.08 11.40
CA PRO A 89 6.10 -12.06 12.49
C PRO A 89 5.05 -13.15 12.17
N PHE A 90 5.00 -13.59 10.93
CA PHE A 90 4.06 -14.59 10.45
C PHE A 90 4.79 -15.80 9.87
N LYS A 91 4.15 -16.97 9.97
CA LYS A 91 4.64 -18.17 9.31
C LYS A 91 4.57 -18.03 7.79
N GLU A 92 5.40 -18.79 7.10
CA GLU A 92 5.30 -18.90 5.64
C GLU A 92 3.89 -19.36 5.22
N LYS A 93 3.47 -18.99 4.02
CA LYS A 93 2.19 -19.43 3.42
C LYS A 93 0.97 -19.19 4.34
N SER A 94 0.94 -18.04 5.03
CA SER A 94 -0.10 -17.70 6.00
C SER A 94 -1.27 -16.92 5.40
N PHE A 95 -1.07 -16.19 4.29
CA PHE A 95 -2.05 -15.27 3.74
C PHE A 95 -2.36 -15.56 2.28
N ASP A 96 -3.63 -15.38 1.92
CA ASP A 96 -4.09 -15.43 0.54
C ASP A 96 -3.89 -14.09 -0.16
N ILE A 97 -3.98 -12.99 0.60
CA ILE A 97 -3.90 -11.61 0.10
C ILE A 97 -3.02 -10.79 1.01
N VAL A 98 -2.08 -10.06 0.40
CA VAL A 98 -1.30 -8.99 1.03
C VAL A 98 -1.63 -7.68 0.32
N LEU A 99 -2.03 -6.67 1.09
CA LEU A 99 -2.21 -5.30 0.62
C LEU A 99 -1.07 -4.43 1.15
N MET A 100 -0.54 -3.55 0.33
CA MET A 100 0.42 -2.50 0.69
C MET A 100 -0.01 -1.20 0.01
N VAL A 101 -0.37 -0.16 0.78
CA VAL A 101 -0.77 1.13 0.20
C VAL A 101 0.14 2.24 0.71
N THR A 102 0.79 2.95 -0.20
CA THR A 102 1.73 4.06 0.08
C THR A 102 2.85 3.75 1.07
N VAL A 103 3.17 2.46 1.28
CA VAL A 103 4.21 2.02 2.21
C VAL A 103 5.56 1.77 1.52
N ALA A 104 5.58 1.46 0.22
CA ALA A 104 6.79 1.10 -0.52
C ALA A 104 7.88 2.19 -0.49
N CYS A 105 7.48 3.47 -0.35
CA CYS A 105 8.40 4.60 -0.22
C CYS A 105 9.09 4.69 1.15
N PHE A 106 8.65 3.92 2.15
CA PHE A 106 9.24 3.89 3.50
C PHE A 106 10.08 2.65 3.76
N LEU A 107 10.12 1.70 2.84
CA LEU A 107 10.93 0.48 2.98
C LEU A 107 12.43 0.82 3.01
N THR A 108 13.09 0.39 4.06
CA THR A 108 14.55 0.55 4.22
C THR A 108 15.29 -0.43 3.31
N ASN A 109 14.79 -1.66 3.23
CA ASN A 109 15.30 -2.71 2.35
C ASN A 109 14.13 -3.35 1.56
N PRO A 110 13.79 -2.83 0.37
CA PRO A 110 12.70 -3.37 -0.45
C PRO A 110 12.89 -4.84 -0.86
N HIS A 111 14.10 -5.26 -1.18
CA HIS A 111 14.38 -6.67 -1.53
C HIS A 111 13.97 -7.61 -0.40
N GLN A 112 14.34 -7.27 0.84
CA GLN A 112 13.97 -8.05 2.02
C GLN A 112 12.47 -7.99 2.28
N ALA A 113 11.84 -6.82 2.14
CA ALA A 113 10.41 -6.66 2.37
C ALA A 113 9.58 -7.49 1.37
N PHE A 114 9.90 -7.45 0.06
CA PHE A 114 9.18 -8.25 -0.93
C PHE A 114 9.49 -9.75 -0.81
N SER A 115 10.69 -10.14 -0.38
CA SER A 115 11.00 -11.52 -0.02
C SER A 115 10.12 -12.03 1.15
N GLU A 116 9.90 -11.19 2.17
CA GLU A 116 9.00 -11.50 3.29
C GLU A 116 7.53 -11.59 2.82
N VAL A 117 7.09 -10.68 1.94
CA VAL A 117 5.76 -10.76 1.32
C VAL A 117 5.61 -12.09 0.57
N TYR A 118 6.59 -12.45 -0.26
CA TYR A 118 6.59 -13.75 -0.95
C TYR A 118 6.52 -14.91 0.05
N ARG A 119 7.30 -14.87 1.12
CA ARG A 119 7.34 -15.94 2.13
C ARG A 119 5.98 -16.16 2.78
N ILE A 120 5.29 -15.08 3.20
CA ILE A 120 4.01 -15.18 3.89
C ILE A 120 2.82 -15.47 2.97
N LEU A 121 2.92 -15.18 1.68
CA LEU A 121 1.87 -15.51 0.71
C LEU A 121 1.80 -17.03 0.51
N LYS A 122 0.58 -17.55 0.45
CA LYS A 122 0.28 -18.92 -0.01
C LYS A 122 0.63 -19.07 -1.50
N PRO A 123 0.79 -20.29 -2.01
CA PRO A 123 0.79 -20.51 -3.45
C PRO A 123 -0.46 -19.90 -4.10
N ASP A 124 -0.32 -19.25 -5.24
CA ASP A 124 -1.36 -18.45 -5.91
C ASP A 124 -1.88 -17.24 -5.09
N GLY A 125 -1.27 -16.95 -3.96
CA GLY A 125 -1.58 -15.78 -3.15
C GLY A 125 -1.24 -14.48 -3.88
N LYS A 126 -2.01 -13.42 -3.62
CA LYS A 126 -1.96 -12.15 -4.34
C LYS A 126 -1.38 -11.05 -3.46
N LEU A 127 -0.41 -10.31 -4.00
CA LEU A 127 -0.03 -8.98 -3.53
C LEU A 127 -0.82 -7.93 -4.32
N VAL A 128 -1.35 -6.92 -3.63
CA VAL A 128 -1.87 -5.68 -4.23
C VAL A 128 -1.08 -4.52 -3.63
N LEU A 129 -0.41 -3.75 -4.46
CA LEU A 129 0.45 -2.65 -4.04
C LEU A 129 -0.03 -1.35 -4.68
N GLY A 130 -0.48 -0.39 -3.86
CA GLY A 130 -0.82 0.97 -4.26
C GLY A 130 0.33 1.93 -3.93
N MET A 131 0.73 2.76 -4.88
CA MET A 131 1.85 3.67 -4.72
C MET A 131 1.68 4.97 -5.49
N ILE A 132 2.33 6.02 -5.03
CA ILE A 132 2.56 7.23 -5.82
C ILE A 132 3.77 6.96 -6.72
N ASP A 133 3.56 6.97 -8.04
CA ASP A 133 4.66 6.79 -9.00
C ASP A 133 5.55 8.02 -9.02
N ARG A 134 6.85 7.86 -8.73
CA ARG A 134 7.85 8.93 -8.74
C ARG A 134 7.89 9.66 -10.08
N ASN A 135 7.71 8.95 -11.18
CA ASN A 135 7.82 9.53 -12.53
C ASN A 135 6.59 10.36 -12.94
N SER A 136 5.47 10.25 -12.18
CA SER A 136 4.26 11.04 -12.40
C SER A 136 4.40 12.50 -11.98
N GLU A 137 3.51 13.37 -12.44
CA GLU A 137 3.45 14.76 -11.99
C GLU A 137 3.14 14.89 -10.50
N LEU A 138 2.35 13.96 -9.95
CA LEU A 138 2.07 13.89 -8.52
C LEU A 138 3.34 13.52 -7.75
N GLY A 139 4.06 12.48 -8.19
CA GLY A 139 5.33 12.07 -7.57
C GLY A 139 6.36 13.17 -7.54
N LYS A 140 6.58 13.85 -8.68
CA LYS A 140 7.48 15.03 -8.76
C LYS A 140 7.06 16.14 -7.80
N THR A 141 5.75 16.36 -7.64
CA THR A 141 5.22 17.35 -6.69
C THR A 141 5.52 16.96 -5.25
N TYR A 142 5.35 15.67 -4.91
CA TYR A 142 5.70 15.17 -3.58
C TYR A 142 7.21 15.26 -3.31
N GLU A 143 8.07 14.88 -4.23
CA GLU A 143 9.53 15.02 -4.09
C GLU A 143 9.95 16.48 -3.88
N LYS A 144 9.40 17.42 -4.67
CA LYS A 144 9.69 18.84 -4.52
C LYS A 144 9.29 19.40 -3.16
N LYS A 145 8.13 18.97 -2.61
CA LYS A 145 7.60 19.42 -1.31
C LYS A 145 8.10 18.57 -0.14
N GLN A 146 8.87 17.55 -0.39
CA GLN A 146 9.29 16.56 0.60
C GLN A 146 9.97 17.16 1.84
N PRO A 147 10.90 18.13 1.74
CA PRO A 147 11.57 18.70 2.90
C PRO A 147 10.59 19.38 3.88
N GLU A 148 9.47 19.89 3.38
CA GLU A 148 8.43 20.59 4.15
C GLU A 148 7.32 19.65 4.62
N ASN A 149 7.20 18.47 4.02
CA ASN A 149 6.16 17.52 4.35
C ASN A 149 6.55 16.66 5.56
N ARG A 150 5.85 16.81 6.67
CA ARG A 150 6.17 16.10 7.92
C ARG A 150 6.07 14.58 7.81
N PHE A 151 5.14 14.04 6.99
CA PHE A 151 4.96 12.61 6.84
C PHE A 151 5.92 11.98 5.84
N TYR A 152 6.16 12.68 4.71
CA TYR A 152 6.96 12.15 3.62
C TYR A 152 8.41 12.65 3.59
N ARG A 153 8.86 13.41 4.60
CA ARG A 153 10.23 13.96 4.66
C ARG A 153 11.31 12.91 4.42
N TYR A 154 11.10 11.69 4.89
CA TYR A 154 12.06 10.59 4.78
C TYR A 154 11.60 9.50 3.80
N ALA A 155 10.53 9.74 3.05
CA ALA A 155 10.08 8.83 2.01
C ALA A 155 11.09 8.77 0.87
N ARG A 156 11.26 7.61 0.27
CA ARG A 156 11.97 7.43 -0.99
C ARG A 156 10.97 6.98 -2.02
N PHE A 157 10.38 7.93 -2.74
CA PHE A 157 9.46 7.60 -3.81
C PHE A 157 10.17 6.74 -4.86
N ARG A 158 9.43 5.79 -5.41
CA ARG A 158 9.95 4.83 -6.39
C ARG A 158 9.13 4.91 -7.66
N SER A 159 9.74 4.54 -8.77
CA SER A 159 9.01 4.37 -10.02
C SER A 159 8.36 3.00 -10.09
N VAL A 160 7.41 2.85 -11.02
CA VAL A 160 6.78 1.54 -11.29
C VAL A 160 7.84 0.53 -11.73
N GLU A 161 8.80 0.94 -12.54
CA GLU A 161 9.88 0.07 -13.01
C GLU A 161 10.74 -0.47 -11.85
N GLU A 162 11.12 0.40 -10.90
CA GLU A 162 11.88 -0.03 -9.71
C GLU A 162 11.08 -1.05 -8.87
N ILE A 163 9.77 -0.84 -8.73
CA ILE A 163 8.92 -1.80 -8.00
C ILE A 163 8.81 -3.11 -8.78
N SER A 164 8.66 -3.06 -10.11
CA SER A 164 8.60 -4.25 -10.97
C SER A 164 9.87 -5.10 -10.85
N GLU A 165 11.05 -4.46 -10.78
CA GLU A 165 12.32 -5.15 -10.55
C GLU A 165 12.32 -5.89 -9.19
N PHE A 166 11.90 -5.23 -8.10
CA PHE A 166 11.82 -5.88 -6.78
C PHE A 166 10.82 -7.04 -6.75
N LEU A 167 9.67 -6.90 -7.42
CA LEU A 167 8.68 -7.97 -7.52
C LEU A 167 9.24 -9.17 -8.27
N HIS A 168 9.88 -8.92 -9.41
CA HIS A 168 10.52 -9.97 -10.21
C HIS A 168 11.60 -10.72 -9.41
N GLU A 169 12.49 -10.01 -8.72
CA GLU A 169 13.53 -10.62 -7.89
C GLU A 169 12.95 -11.44 -6.73
N ALA A 170 11.79 -11.02 -6.19
CA ALA A 170 11.07 -11.76 -5.16
C ALA A 170 10.21 -12.90 -5.69
N CYS A 171 10.26 -13.22 -6.99
CA CYS A 171 9.43 -14.24 -7.64
C CYS A 171 7.92 -13.97 -7.51
N LEU A 172 7.54 -12.70 -7.52
CA LEU A 172 6.16 -12.22 -7.58
C LEU A 172 5.87 -11.76 -9.02
N ARG A 173 5.06 -12.54 -9.75
CA ARG A 173 4.72 -12.22 -11.14
C ARG A 173 3.60 -11.20 -11.21
N GLU A 174 3.86 -10.08 -11.84
CA GLU A 174 2.84 -9.07 -12.11
C GLU A 174 1.73 -9.62 -13.01
N VAL A 175 0.48 -9.25 -12.67
CA VAL A 175 -0.73 -9.68 -13.39
C VAL A 175 -1.44 -8.50 -14.02
N THR A 176 -1.59 -7.41 -13.26
CA THR A 176 -2.36 -6.25 -13.71
C THR A 176 -1.81 -4.99 -13.05
N THR A 177 -1.68 -3.94 -13.86
CA THR A 177 -1.37 -2.59 -13.39
C THR A 177 -2.47 -1.64 -13.81
N VAL A 178 -2.93 -0.79 -12.89
CA VAL A 178 -3.91 0.26 -13.14
C VAL A 178 -3.46 1.57 -12.51
N GLN A 179 -4.02 2.67 -12.97
CA GLN A 179 -3.66 4.02 -12.52
C GLN A 179 -4.87 4.92 -12.36
N THR A 180 -4.74 5.90 -11.48
CA THR A 180 -5.73 6.97 -11.23
C THR A 180 -5.01 8.24 -10.76
N LEU A 181 -5.75 9.28 -10.37
CA LEU A 181 -5.24 10.60 -9.98
C LEU A 181 -4.50 11.29 -11.14
N PHE A 182 -5.28 11.68 -12.16
CA PHE A 182 -4.74 12.31 -13.37
C PHE A 182 -4.64 13.85 -13.25
N ARG A 183 -5.26 14.45 -12.21
CA ARG A 183 -5.27 15.87 -11.92
C ARG A 183 -4.54 16.19 -10.63
N PRO A 184 -4.06 17.42 -10.42
CA PRO A 184 -3.57 17.88 -9.13
C PRO A 184 -4.59 17.61 -8.02
N LEU A 185 -4.16 17.14 -6.84
CA LEU A 185 -5.07 16.71 -5.74
C LEU A 185 -6.13 17.76 -5.38
N GLY A 186 -5.75 19.06 -5.36
CA GLY A 186 -6.68 20.16 -5.05
C GLY A 186 -7.73 20.45 -6.13
N MET A 187 -7.67 19.79 -7.31
CA MET A 187 -8.62 19.90 -8.41
C MET A 187 -9.53 18.68 -8.55
N ILE A 188 -9.40 17.71 -7.63
CA ILE A 188 -10.19 16.47 -7.67
C ILE A 188 -11.50 16.70 -6.90
N GLU A 189 -12.58 16.97 -7.61
CA GLU A 189 -13.91 17.20 -7.04
C GLU A 189 -14.78 15.94 -6.99
N ASN A 190 -14.45 14.92 -7.78
CA ASN A 190 -15.12 13.63 -7.84
C ASN A 190 -14.07 12.52 -7.97
N ALA A 191 -14.43 11.29 -7.60
CA ALA A 191 -13.55 10.14 -7.82
C ALA A 191 -13.13 10.05 -9.29
N GLU A 192 -11.82 9.90 -9.53
CA GLU A 192 -11.26 9.85 -10.88
C GLU A 192 -11.36 8.46 -11.50
N PRO A 193 -11.41 8.38 -12.83
CA PRO A 193 -11.49 7.09 -13.52
C PRO A 193 -10.23 6.24 -13.25
N VAL A 194 -10.37 4.93 -13.45
CA VAL A 194 -9.26 3.98 -13.38
C VAL A 194 -8.94 3.48 -14.79
N LYS A 195 -7.71 3.70 -15.24
CA LYS A 195 -7.18 3.19 -16.52
C LYS A 195 -6.21 2.04 -16.29
N TYR A 196 -6.07 1.14 -17.25
CA TYR A 196 -5.01 0.13 -17.25
C TYR A 196 -3.65 0.75 -17.61
N GLY A 197 -2.57 0.14 -17.11
CA GLY A 197 -1.21 0.61 -17.29
C GLY A 197 -0.80 1.68 -16.28
N TYR A 198 0.25 2.42 -16.59
CA TYR A 198 0.81 3.51 -15.78
C TYR A 198 1.43 4.59 -16.69
N GLY A 199 1.98 5.66 -16.09
CA GLY A 199 2.68 6.74 -16.80
C GLY A 199 1.84 8.01 -17.03
N GLU A 200 0.51 7.97 -16.77
CA GLU A 200 -0.37 9.15 -16.84
C GLU A 200 -0.86 9.57 -15.45
N GLY A 201 -1.34 8.59 -14.65
CA GLY A 201 -1.90 8.82 -13.33
C GLY A 201 -0.84 8.89 -12.23
N GLY A 202 -1.13 9.65 -11.17
CA GLY A 202 -0.23 9.83 -10.03
C GLY A 202 -0.20 8.67 -9.06
N PHE A 203 -1.32 7.93 -8.95
CA PHE A 203 -1.42 6.75 -8.10
C PHE A 203 -1.55 5.50 -8.97
N VAL A 204 -0.66 4.56 -8.76
CA VAL A 204 -0.59 3.30 -9.51
C VAL A 204 -0.84 2.14 -8.56
N VAL A 205 -1.65 1.18 -9.00
CA VAL A 205 -1.88 -0.07 -8.29
C VAL A 205 -1.39 -1.24 -9.13
N ILE A 206 -0.47 -2.02 -8.56
CA ILE A 206 0.10 -3.22 -9.17
C ILE A 206 -0.45 -4.42 -8.42
N SER A 207 -0.96 -5.44 -9.14
CA SER A 207 -1.20 -6.75 -8.57
C SER A 207 -0.18 -7.75 -9.06
N ALA A 208 0.34 -8.56 -8.14
CA ALA A 208 1.26 -9.64 -8.44
C ALA A 208 0.83 -10.92 -7.72
N ILE A 209 1.17 -12.07 -8.27
CA ILE A 209 0.88 -13.38 -7.68
C ILE A 209 2.17 -14.13 -7.38
N LYS A 210 2.14 -14.89 -6.29
CA LYS A 210 3.17 -15.87 -5.99
C LYS A 210 2.98 -17.07 -6.89
N GLU A 211 3.94 -17.29 -7.80
CA GLU A 211 3.92 -18.47 -8.66
C GLU A 211 4.11 -19.76 -7.86
N LYS A 212 3.43 -20.82 -8.30
CA LYS A 212 3.74 -22.16 -7.84
C LYS A 212 5.11 -22.55 -8.38
N HIS A 213 6.05 -22.83 -7.51
CA HIS A 213 7.20 -23.65 -7.94
C HIS A 213 6.71 -25.09 -8.00
N ASP A 214 6.57 -25.64 -9.17
CA ASP A 214 6.46 -27.08 -9.37
C ASP A 214 7.73 -27.70 -8.77
N SER A 215 7.55 -28.44 -7.68
CA SER A 215 8.60 -29.13 -6.92
C SER A 215 9.02 -30.40 -7.64
#